data_66ebebc787818afe29cd4532c914e057
#
_entry.id   66ebebc787818afe29cd4532c914e057
#
_cell.length_a   1.000
_cell.length_b   1.000
_cell.length_c   1.000
_cell.angle_alpha   90.00
_cell.angle_beta   90.00
_cell.angle_gamma   90.00
#
_symmetry.space_group_name_H-M   'P 1'
#
loop_
_entity.id
_entity.type
_entity.pdbx_description
1 polymer ?
#
loop_
_entity_poly.entity_id
_entity_poly.type
_entity_poly.pdbx_seq_one_letter_code
_entity_poly.pdbx_strand_id
1 'polypeptide(L)'
;ALMDVVEVHLCIRLFRLSKQDFSIFMAACISVLFLGTIYGVLIGVLLSFFAVITKSANPTRSFLGVIPGKDGYYDLIRNVHAYPIKGVVMYQFNENLFFANVKILQEDLEDAVSPDTQVVIIDARAINNIDITAADRLAELSSRLTDLGIHFYITEHTEKLNQQMRQLGVEHLIREGHVRRTILAALHDADIYAPYELDIPDSEKESVKLNLTFLPAEDEDTLEEFAWAYGDQVVKEMEHEVHHILNHIHGLKDIEEILENGLVDHLENWHS
;
A
#
# COMPACT_ATOMS: atom_id res chain seq x y z
N ALA A 1 -13.77 -31.84 38.75
CA ALA A 1 -13.50 -32.54 37.47
C ALA A 1 -14.34 -32.00 36.30
N LEU A 2 -15.63 -31.65 36.47
CA LEU A 2 -16.46 -31.11 35.37
C LEU A 2 -16.27 -29.61 35.09
N MET A 3 -15.77 -28.87 36.06
CA MET A 3 -15.53 -27.42 35.88
C MET A 3 -14.26 -27.11 35.07
N ASP A 4 -13.31 -28.05 34.96
CA ASP A 4 -12.09 -27.89 34.14
C ASP A 4 -12.35 -28.10 32.64
N VAL A 5 -13.51 -28.69 32.28
CA VAL A 5 -13.93 -28.86 30.87
C VAL A 5 -14.54 -27.59 30.26
N VAL A 6 -15.08 -26.69 31.11
CA VAL A 6 -15.62 -25.43 30.62
C VAL A 6 -14.53 -24.37 30.76
N GLU A 7 -13.84 -24.07 29.66
CA GLU A 7 -12.86 -23.00 29.56
C GLU A 7 -13.53 -21.62 29.65
N VAL A 8 -14.05 -21.25 30.84
CA VAL A 8 -14.68 -19.96 31.11
C VAL A 8 -13.75 -18.80 30.75
N HIS A 9 -12.44 -19.01 30.93
CA HIS A 9 -11.42 -18.04 30.58
C HIS A 9 -11.39 -17.75 29.07
N LEU A 10 -11.60 -18.77 28.24
CA LEU A 10 -11.70 -18.63 26.78
C LEU A 10 -12.94 -17.81 26.39
N CYS A 11 -14.08 -18.05 27.04
CA CYS A 11 -15.31 -17.29 26.79
C CYS A 11 -15.14 -15.81 27.11
N ILE A 12 -14.52 -15.48 28.23
CA ILE A 12 -14.25 -14.09 28.63
C ILE A 12 -13.27 -13.43 27.67
N ARG A 13 -12.25 -14.17 27.25
CA ARG A 13 -11.26 -13.68 26.26
C ARG A 13 -11.91 -13.41 24.90
N LEU A 14 -12.71 -14.31 24.38
CA LEU A 14 -13.47 -14.16 23.13
C LEU A 14 -14.40 -12.93 23.20
N PHE A 15 -15.13 -12.77 24.28
CA PHE A 15 -16.03 -11.62 24.47
C PHE A 15 -15.28 -10.28 24.42
N ARG A 16 -14.04 -10.23 24.95
CA ARG A 16 -13.22 -9.01 24.96
C ARG A 16 -12.53 -8.71 23.64
N LEU A 17 -12.13 -9.76 22.90
CA LEU A 17 -11.30 -9.63 21.69
C LEU A 17 -12.15 -9.57 20.41
N SER A 18 -13.18 -10.39 20.32
CA SER A 18 -14.00 -10.52 19.11
C SER A 18 -15.46 -10.80 19.48
N LYS A 19 -16.29 -9.79 19.40
CA LYS A 19 -17.73 -9.94 19.65
C LYS A 19 -18.39 -10.88 18.63
N GLN A 20 -17.86 -10.91 17.39
CA GLN A 20 -18.36 -11.77 16.33
C GLN A 20 -18.10 -13.26 16.66
N ASP A 21 -16.85 -13.61 17.00
CA ASP A 21 -16.48 -14.99 17.35
C ASP A 21 -17.21 -15.46 18.61
N PHE A 22 -17.37 -14.55 19.58
CA PHE A 22 -18.16 -14.83 20.78
C PHE A 22 -19.63 -15.12 20.45
N SER A 23 -20.25 -14.37 19.54
CA SER A 23 -21.65 -14.59 19.15
C SER A 23 -21.84 -15.94 18.44
N ILE A 24 -20.89 -16.33 17.61
CA ILE A 24 -20.88 -17.64 16.94
C ILE A 24 -20.73 -18.78 17.96
N PHE A 25 -19.79 -18.63 18.88
CA PHE A 25 -19.58 -19.58 19.97
C PHE A 25 -20.84 -19.76 20.82
N MET A 26 -21.48 -18.64 21.23
CA MET A 26 -22.73 -18.69 22.02
C MET A 26 -23.88 -19.32 21.23
N ALA A 27 -24.03 -18.97 19.96
CA ALA A 27 -25.06 -19.57 19.11
C ALA A 27 -24.87 -21.08 18.95
N ALA A 28 -23.63 -21.55 18.76
CA ALA A 28 -23.32 -22.96 18.70
C ALA A 28 -23.64 -23.69 20.04
N CYS A 29 -23.24 -23.11 21.19
CA CYS A 29 -23.53 -23.67 22.50
C CYS A 29 -25.04 -23.78 22.75
N ILE A 30 -25.80 -22.72 22.46
CA ILE A 30 -27.26 -22.70 22.61
C ILE A 30 -27.89 -23.76 21.69
N SER A 31 -27.41 -23.86 20.45
CA SER A 31 -27.92 -24.85 19.50
C SER A 31 -27.71 -26.29 19.98
N VAL A 32 -26.54 -26.58 20.57
CA VAL A 32 -26.25 -27.91 21.16
C VAL A 32 -27.24 -28.23 22.30
N LEU A 33 -27.53 -27.24 23.17
CA LEU A 33 -28.41 -27.44 24.32
C LEU A 33 -29.88 -27.68 23.92
N PHE A 34 -30.38 -26.97 22.91
CA PHE A 34 -31.80 -27.05 22.51
C PHE A 34 -32.06 -28.10 21.41
N LEU A 35 -31.16 -28.25 20.46
CA LEU A 35 -31.33 -29.13 19.28
C LEU A 35 -30.55 -30.44 19.35
N GLY A 36 -29.71 -30.58 20.38
CA GLY A 36 -28.84 -31.72 20.55
C GLY A 36 -27.52 -31.57 19.79
N THR A 37 -26.60 -32.49 20.08
CA THR A 37 -25.19 -32.37 19.65
C THR A 37 -25.02 -32.36 18.13
N ILE A 38 -25.79 -33.20 17.39
CA ILE A 38 -25.62 -33.31 15.92
C ILE A 38 -25.98 -31.99 15.23
N TYR A 39 -27.17 -31.47 15.54
CA TYR A 39 -27.62 -30.19 14.93
C TYR A 39 -26.84 -28.99 15.45
N GLY A 40 -26.44 -28.99 16.72
CA GLY A 40 -25.64 -27.92 17.29
C GLY A 40 -24.26 -27.81 16.63
N VAL A 41 -23.58 -28.93 16.40
CA VAL A 41 -22.28 -28.95 15.68
C VAL A 41 -22.47 -28.50 14.25
N LEU A 42 -23.49 -28.96 13.54
CA LEU A 42 -23.78 -28.53 12.15
C LEU A 42 -23.98 -27.02 12.06
N ILE A 43 -24.80 -26.46 12.95
CA ILE A 43 -25.05 -25.01 13.02
C ILE A 43 -23.74 -24.25 13.33
N GLY A 44 -22.93 -24.74 14.27
CA GLY A 44 -21.63 -24.16 14.60
C GLY A 44 -20.69 -24.09 13.41
N VAL A 45 -20.59 -25.18 12.64
CA VAL A 45 -19.78 -25.24 11.42
C VAL A 45 -20.28 -24.27 10.37
N LEU A 46 -21.59 -24.19 10.12
CA LEU A 46 -22.18 -23.27 9.15
C LEU A 46 -21.93 -21.81 9.54
N LEU A 47 -22.12 -21.46 10.83
CA LEU A 47 -21.87 -20.11 11.34
C LEU A 47 -20.38 -19.74 11.25
N SER A 48 -19.48 -20.67 11.57
CA SER A 48 -18.03 -20.47 11.43
C SER A 48 -17.64 -20.24 9.97
N PHE A 49 -18.20 -21.01 9.05
CA PHE A 49 -17.98 -20.86 7.62
C PHE A 49 -18.47 -19.51 7.11
N PHE A 50 -19.68 -19.10 7.52
CA PHE A 50 -20.23 -17.80 7.21
C PHE A 50 -19.36 -16.65 7.74
N ALA A 51 -18.80 -16.79 8.96
CA ALA A 51 -17.89 -15.78 9.52
C ALA A 51 -16.58 -15.64 8.72
N VAL A 52 -16.01 -16.74 8.23
CA VAL A 52 -14.82 -16.69 7.38
C VAL A 52 -15.12 -15.96 6.08
N ILE A 53 -16.24 -16.28 5.43
CA ILE A 53 -16.65 -15.61 4.18
C ILE A 53 -16.85 -14.10 4.42
N THR A 54 -17.58 -13.71 5.46
CA THR A 54 -17.83 -12.29 5.75
C THR A 54 -16.57 -11.51 6.08
N LYS A 55 -15.60 -12.14 6.72
CA LYS A 55 -14.29 -11.53 7.00
C LYS A 55 -13.50 -11.31 5.71
N SER A 56 -13.43 -12.30 4.82
CA SER A 56 -12.74 -12.17 3.53
C SER A 56 -13.51 -11.28 2.53
N ALA A 57 -14.83 -11.13 2.71
CA ALA A 57 -15.64 -10.22 1.91
C ALA A 57 -15.39 -8.73 2.23
N ASN A 58 -14.87 -8.41 3.42
CA ASN A 58 -14.53 -7.04 3.83
C ASN A 58 -13.01 -6.92 4.11
N PRO A 59 -12.18 -6.91 3.07
CA PRO A 59 -10.73 -6.86 3.21
C PRO A 59 -10.24 -5.50 3.68
N THR A 60 -9.02 -5.49 4.22
CA THR A 60 -8.28 -4.26 4.40
C THR A 60 -7.89 -3.69 3.04
N ARG A 61 -8.19 -2.43 2.82
CA ARG A 61 -7.95 -1.72 1.57
C ARG A 61 -7.55 -0.28 1.86
N SER A 62 -6.77 0.33 0.99
CA SER A 62 -6.33 1.71 1.16
C SER A 62 -5.97 2.36 -0.16
N PHE A 63 -6.18 3.67 -0.22
CA PHE A 63 -5.62 4.50 -1.27
C PHE A 63 -4.18 4.83 -0.92
N LEU A 64 -3.32 4.84 -1.93
CA LEU A 64 -1.91 5.09 -1.78
C LEU A 64 -1.55 6.48 -2.32
N GLY A 65 -0.52 7.05 -1.73
CA GLY A 65 0.11 8.30 -2.15
C GLY A 65 1.61 8.24 -1.95
N VAL A 66 2.28 9.32 -2.22
CA VAL A 66 3.72 9.47 -2.01
C VAL A 66 4.00 10.43 -0.87
N ILE A 67 5.09 10.18 -0.14
CA ILE A 67 5.62 11.10 0.85
C ILE A 67 6.77 11.85 0.19
N PRO A 68 6.73 13.19 0.09
CA PRO A 68 7.82 13.96 -0.48
C PRO A 68 9.16 13.58 0.14
N GLY A 69 10.17 13.31 -0.70
CA GLY A 69 11.50 12.93 -0.28
C GLY A 69 11.66 11.52 0.31
N LYS A 70 10.68 10.64 0.10
CA LYS A 70 10.79 9.23 0.48
C LYS A 70 10.36 8.33 -0.67
N ASP A 71 11.14 7.30 -0.92
CA ASP A 71 10.79 6.29 -1.90
C ASP A 71 9.61 5.44 -1.44
N GLY A 72 8.77 5.04 -2.42
CA GLY A 72 7.66 4.12 -2.21
C GLY A 72 6.30 4.80 -2.13
N TYR A 73 5.27 3.95 -1.98
CA TYR A 73 3.87 4.35 -1.96
C TYR A 73 3.28 4.01 -0.59
N TYR A 74 2.59 4.96 0.01
CA TYR A 74 2.15 4.93 1.40
C TYR A 74 0.64 5.07 1.49
N ASP A 75 0.05 4.38 2.44
CA ASP A 75 -1.37 4.48 2.77
C ASP A 75 -1.70 5.91 3.24
N LEU A 76 -2.62 6.57 2.54
CA LEU A 76 -3.02 7.96 2.79
C LEU A 76 -3.68 8.15 4.17
N ILE A 77 -4.34 7.12 4.71
CA ILE A 77 -5.02 7.21 6.00
C ILE A 77 -4.02 7.06 7.15
N ARG A 78 -3.03 6.19 6.97
CA ARG A 78 -2.03 5.88 8.03
C ARG A 78 -0.90 6.89 8.09
N ASN A 79 -0.61 7.57 6.98
CA ASN A 79 0.50 8.48 6.86
C ASN A 79 0.00 9.90 6.55
N VAL A 80 0.01 10.76 7.54
CA VAL A 80 -0.46 12.15 7.45
C VAL A 80 0.29 12.97 6.40
N HIS A 81 1.52 12.59 6.08
CA HIS A 81 2.36 13.28 5.09
C HIS A 81 2.39 12.58 3.72
N ALA A 82 1.52 11.60 3.51
CA ALA A 82 1.35 11.00 2.20
C ALA A 82 0.28 11.77 1.42
N TYR A 83 0.58 12.14 0.18
CA TYR A 83 -0.31 12.90 -0.69
C TYR A 83 -0.57 12.13 -1.98
N PRO A 84 -1.79 12.18 -2.53
CA PRO A 84 -2.08 11.57 -3.81
C PRO A 84 -1.34 12.30 -4.94
N ILE A 85 -0.93 11.55 -5.96
CA ILE A 85 -0.42 12.12 -7.20
C ILE A 85 -1.62 12.66 -7.98
N LYS A 86 -1.53 13.88 -8.44
CA LYS A 86 -2.61 14.56 -9.17
C LYS A 86 -3.00 13.77 -10.43
N GLY A 87 -4.28 13.51 -10.58
CA GLY A 87 -4.80 12.73 -11.71
C GLY A 87 -4.58 11.21 -11.60
N VAL A 88 -4.01 10.70 -10.49
CA VAL A 88 -3.72 9.28 -10.30
C VAL A 88 -4.46 8.74 -9.09
N VAL A 89 -5.20 7.67 -9.29
CA VAL A 89 -5.81 6.87 -8.22
C VAL A 89 -5.01 5.59 -8.05
N MET A 90 -4.28 5.47 -6.94
CA MET A 90 -3.57 4.24 -6.57
C MET A 90 -4.32 3.54 -5.44
N TYR A 91 -4.67 2.29 -5.64
CA TYR A 91 -5.50 1.53 -4.72
C TYR A 91 -4.87 0.18 -4.39
N GLN A 92 -4.68 -0.09 -3.11
CA GLN A 92 -4.17 -1.35 -2.60
C GLN A 92 -5.30 -2.19 -2.02
N PHE A 93 -5.40 -3.44 -2.51
CA PHE A 93 -6.37 -4.40 -2.05
C PHE A 93 -5.67 -5.60 -1.40
N ASN A 94 -5.90 -5.81 -0.10
CA ASN A 94 -5.12 -6.74 0.72
C ASN A 94 -5.84 -8.07 0.97
N GLU A 95 -6.44 -8.66 -0.08
CA GLU A 95 -7.09 -9.98 -0.01
C GLU A 95 -7.16 -10.58 -1.43
N ASN A 96 -7.43 -11.87 -1.53
CA ASN A 96 -7.76 -12.50 -2.79
C ASN A 96 -9.08 -11.94 -3.35
N LEU A 97 -9.16 -11.80 -4.67
CA LEU A 97 -10.38 -11.32 -5.33
C LEU A 97 -11.32 -12.45 -5.66
N PHE A 98 -12.57 -12.32 -5.23
CA PHE A 98 -13.61 -13.29 -5.52
C PHE A 98 -15.00 -12.63 -5.53
N PHE A 99 -16.03 -13.40 -5.89
CA PHE A 99 -17.39 -12.91 -6.09
C PHE A 99 -17.96 -12.04 -4.95
N ALA A 100 -17.52 -12.29 -3.69
CA ALA A 100 -18.07 -11.58 -2.54
C ALA A 100 -17.40 -10.23 -2.24
N ASN A 101 -16.19 -9.97 -2.76
CA ASN A 101 -15.45 -8.74 -2.45
C ASN A 101 -15.09 -7.89 -3.69
N VAL A 102 -15.14 -8.43 -4.89
CA VAL A 102 -14.79 -7.68 -6.11
C VAL A 102 -15.68 -6.46 -6.33
N LYS A 103 -16.94 -6.53 -5.89
CA LYS A 103 -17.86 -5.38 -5.98
C LYS A 103 -17.37 -4.19 -5.16
N ILE A 104 -16.79 -4.43 -4.00
CA ILE A 104 -16.24 -3.38 -3.14
C ILE A 104 -15.06 -2.70 -3.82
N LEU A 105 -14.14 -3.48 -4.41
CA LEU A 105 -13.04 -2.91 -5.20
C LEU A 105 -13.57 -2.03 -6.34
N GLN A 106 -14.58 -2.50 -7.05
CA GLN A 106 -15.17 -1.75 -8.14
C GLN A 106 -15.82 -0.45 -7.66
N GLU A 107 -16.65 -0.49 -6.61
CA GLU A 107 -17.32 0.67 -6.02
C GLU A 107 -16.29 1.69 -5.48
N ASP A 108 -15.28 1.26 -4.72
CA ASP A 108 -14.22 2.14 -4.21
C ASP A 108 -13.47 2.86 -5.34
N LEU A 109 -13.17 2.17 -6.43
CA LEU A 109 -12.49 2.79 -7.58
C LEU A 109 -13.39 3.73 -8.38
N GLU A 110 -14.66 3.36 -8.59
CA GLU A 110 -15.63 4.22 -9.26
C GLU A 110 -15.91 5.50 -8.46
N ASP A 111 -15.99 5.40 -7.14
CA ASP A 111 -16.18 6.55 -6.25
C ASP A 111 -14.95 7.46 -6.17
N ALA A 112 -13.75 6.91 -6.37
CA ALA A 112 -12.50 7.66 -6.35
C ALA A 112 -12.20 8.38 -7.68
N VAL A 113 -12.80 7.94 -8.80
CA VAL A 113 -12.61 8.55 -10.10
C VAL A 113 -13.27 9.93 -10.14
N SER A 114 -12.48 10.94 -10.50
CA SER A 114 -12.91 12.33 -10.71
C SER A 114 -12.72 12.73 -12.17
N PRO A 115 -13.29 13.87 -12.62
CA PRO A 115 -13.08 14.38 -14.00
C PRO A 115 -11.60 14.62 -14.35
N ASP A 116 -10.75 14.83 -13.34
CA ASP A 116 -9.31 15.07 -13.53
C ASP A 116 -8.51 13.76 -13.49
N THR A 117 -9.14 12.62 -13.20
CA THR A 117 -8.44 11.32 -13.12
C THR A 117 -8.00 10.87 -14.51
N GLN A 118 -6.71 10.59 -14.65
CA GLN A 118 -6.08 10.10 -15.88
C GLN A 118 -5.68 8.64 -15.78
N VAL A 119 -5.33 8.20 -14.56
CA VAL A 119 -4.77 6.86 -14.32
C VAL A 119 -5.37 6.24 -13.07
N VAL A 120 -5.74 4.97 -13.17
CA VAL A 120 -6.14 4.11 -12.05
C VAL A 120 -5.19 2.93 -11.96
N ILE A 121 -4.57 2.73 -10.82
CA ILE A 121 -3.59 1.67 -10.57
C ILE A 121 -4.06 0.82 -9.39
N ILE A 122 -4.19 -0.49 -9.61
CA ILE A 122 -4.40 -1.47 -8.54
C ILE A 122 -3.06 -2.08 -8.15
N ASP A 123 -2.69 -1.94 -6.88
CA ASP A 123 -1.61 -2.71 -6.26
C ASP A 123 -2.13 -4.11 -5.88
N ALA A 124 -1.72 -5.10 -6.67
CA ALA A 124 -2.16 -6.48 -6.56
C ALA A 124 -1.19 -7.38 -5.79
N ARG A 125 -0.24 -6.84 -5.00
CA ARG A 125 0.76 -7.65 -4.29
C ARG A 125 0.16 -8.68 -3.32
N ALA A 126 -1.01 -8.41 -2.77
CA ALA A 126 -1.73 -9.31 -1.88
C ALA A 126 -2.77 -10.19 -2.60
N ILE A 127 -3.03 -9.92 -3.89
CA ILE A 127 -3.98 -10.69 -4.69
C ILE A 127 -3.25 -11.91 -5.27
N ASN A 128 -3.36 -13.03 -4.56
CA ASN A 128 -2.72 -14.29 -4.99
C ASN A 128 -3.67 -15.24 -5.70
N ASN A 129 -4.96 -14.94 -5.67
CA ASN A 129 -6.00 -15.75 -6.29
C ASN A 129 -7.16 -14.88 -6.76
N ILE A 130 -7.76 -15.27 -7.89
CA ILE A 130 -8.90 -14.61 -8.50
C ILE A 130 -9.89 -15.67 -8.98
N ASP A 131 -11.19 -15.49 -8.75
CA ASP A 131 -12.22 -16.34 -9.33
C ASP A 131 -12.76 -15.76 -10.66
N ILE A 132 -13.59 -16.53 -11.35
CA ILE A 132 -14.14 -16.14 -12.66
C ILE A 132 -14.96 -14.85 -12.57
N THR A 133 -15.78 -14.70 -11.52
CA THR A 133 -16.61 -13.51 -11.32
C THR A 133 -15.77 -12.25 -11.14
N ALA A 134 -14.68 -12.37 -10.35
CA ALA A 134 -13.77 -11.25 -10.15
C ALA A 134 -12.96 -10.93 -11.42
N ALA A 135 -12.56 -11.94 -12.19
CA ALA A 135 -11.88 -11.75 -13.48
C ALA A 135 -12.78 -10.99 -14.48
N ASP A 136 -14.04 -11.40 -14.63
CA ASP A 136 -15.01 -10.75 -15.49
C ASP A 136 -15.27 -9.29 -15.06
N ARG A 137 -15.39 -9.05 -13.76
CA ARG A 137 -15.57 -7.70 -13.21
C ARG A 137 -14.36 -6.78 -13.41
N LEU A 138 -13.15 -7.31 -13.31
CA LEU A 138 -11.94 -6.54 -13.62
C LEU A 138 -11.87 -6.17 -15.11
N ALA A 139 -12.25 -7.10 -16.00
CA ALA A 139 -12.32 -6.82 -17.42
C ALA A 139 -13.39 -5.75 -17.75
N GLU A 140 -14.57 -5.84 -17.13
CA GLU A 140 -15.62 -4.83 -17.27
C GLU A 140 -15.17 -3.46 -16.75
N LEU A 141 -14.51 -3.41 -15.59
CA LEU A 141 -13.96 -2.17 -15.01
C LEU A 141 -12.89 -1.55 -15.92
N SER A 142 -11.96 -2.36 -16.44
CA SER A 142 -10.93 -1.93 -17.38
C SER A 142 -11.56 -1.30 -18.63
N SER A 143 -12.57 -1.96 -19.21
CA SER A 143 -13.27 -1.45 -20.39
C SER A 143 -13.95 -0.11 -20.13
N ARG A 144 -14.66 0.01 -19.01
CA ARG A 144 -15.34 1.26 -18.62
C ARG A 144 -14.37 2.42 -18.38
N LEU A 145 -13.25 2.17 -17.70
CA LEU A 145 -12.24 3.19 -17.49
C LEU A 145 -11.59 3.62 -18.80
N THR A 146 -11.33 2.68 -19.70
CA THR A 146 -10.80 2.96 -21.04
C THR A 146 -11.79 3.80 -21.87
N ASP A 147 -13.09 3.51 -21.80
CA ASP A 147 -14.14 4.29 -22.48
C ASP A 147 -14.22 5.74 -21.96
N LEU A 148 -13.85 5.97 -20.71
CA LEU A 148 -13.71 7.30 -20.10
C LEU A 148 -12.37 7.98 -20.44
N GLY A 149 -11.47 7.32 -21.16
CA GLY A 149 -10.14 7.81 -21.47
C GLY A 149 -9.14 7.70 -20.29
N ILE A 150 -9.46 6.86 -19.31
CA ILE A 150 -8.62 6.65 -18.11
C ILE A 150 -7.77 5.40 -18.33
N HIS A 151 -6.47 5.53 -18.11
CA HIS A 151 -5.55 4.40 -18.15
C HIS A 151 -5.73 3.53 -16.91
N PHE A 152 -5.92 2.23 -17.12
CA PHE A 152 -6.12 1.27 -16.03
C PHE A 152 -4.95 0.29 -15.95
N TYR A 153 -4.37 0.09 -14.76
CA TYR A 153 -3.25 -0.81 -14.56
C TYR A 153 -3.43 -1.70 -13.33
N ILE A 154 -3.02 -2.96 -13.46
CA ILE A 154 -2.85 -3.92 -12.36
C ILE A 154 -1.34 -4.12 -12.19
N THR A 155 -0.83 -3.82 -10.99
CA THR A 155 0.61 -3.80 -10.73
C THR A 155 0.99 -4.70 -9.55
N GLU A 156 2.30 -4.89 -9.30
CA GLU A 156 2.85 -5.67 -8.18
C GLU A 156 2.30 -7.11 -8.11
N HIS A 157 1.80 -7.61 -9.23
CA HIS A 157 1.14 -8.90 -9.34
C HIS A 157 2.12 -10.09 -9.24
N THR A 158 1.61 -11.24 -8.79
CA THR A 158 2.35 -12.51 -8.81
C THR A 158 2.20 -13.22 -10.16
N GLU A 159 3.18 -14.05 -10.54
CA GLU A 159 3.08 -14.90 -11.74
C GLU A 159 1.85 -15.82 -11.68
N LYS A 160 1.46 -16.25 -10.49
CA LYS A 160 0.26 -17.06 -10.28
C LYS A 160 -1.01 -16.32 -10.71
N LEU A 161 -1.12 -15.03 -10.41
CA LEU A 161 -2.24 -14.20 -10.84
C LEU A 161 -2.29 -14.11 -12.37
N ASN A 162 -1.15 -13.90 -13.04
CA ASN A 162 -1.07 -13.88 -14.50
C ASN A 162 -1.55 -15.20 -15.13
N GLN A 163 -1.12 -16.34 -14.58
CA GLN A 163 -1.55 -17.65 -15.05
C GLN A 163 -3.06 -17.83 -14.89
N GLN A 164 -3.63 -17.41 -13.77
CA GLN A 164 -5.07 -17.47 -13.54
C GLN A 164 -5.85 -16.55 -14.50
N MET A 165 -5.39 -15.33 -14.74
CA MET A 165 -6.01 -14.41 -15.70
C MET A 165 -6.08 -15.03 -17.12
N ARG A 166 -5.02 -15.74 -17.54
CA ARG A 166 -5.01 -16.48 -18.80
C ARG A 166 -6.03 -17.63 -18.81
N GLN A 167 -6.07 -18.43 -17.72
CA GLN A 167 -6.99 -19.55 -17.58
C GLN A 167 -8.46 -19.13 -17.53
N LEU A 168 -8.75 -17.96 -16.95
CA LEU A 168 -10.09 -17.41 -16.80
C LEU A 168 -10.57 -16.59 -18.02
N GLY A 169 -9.77 -16.52 -19.10
CA GLY A 169 -10.18 -15.87 -20.35
C GLY A 169 -10.00 -14.36 -20.38
N VAL A 170 -9.38 -13.74 -19.37
CA VAL A 170 -9.09 -12.30 -19.31
C VAL A 170 -7.64 -11.97 -19.70
N GLU A 171 -7.03 -12.84 -20.50
CA GLU A 171 -5.66 -12.66 -21.02
C GLU A 171 -5.49 -11.36 -21.81
N HIS A 172 -6.57 -10.84 -22.40
CA HIS A 172 -6.54 -9.58 -23.14
C HIS A 172 -6.02 -8.43 -22.29
N LEU A 173 -6.32 -8.36 -20.99
CA LEU A 173 -5.78 -7.34 -20.08
C LEU A 173 -4.25 -7.36 -20.03
N ILE A 174 -3.63 -8.54 -20.12
CA ILE A 174 -2.17 -8.67 -20.18
C ILE A 174 -1.64 -8.21 -21.53
N ARG A 175 -2.29 -8.62 -22.64
CA ARG A 175 -1.86 -8.29 -24.02
C ARG A 175 -2.04 -6.83 -24.37
N GLU A 176 -3.10 -6.20 -23.86
CA GLU A 176 -3.40 -4.79 -24.07
C GLU A 176 -2.55 -3.85 -23.18
N GLY A 177 -1.75 -4.44 -22.29
CA GLY A 177 -0.82 -3.67 -21.51
C GLY A 177 -1.36 -3.14 -20.19
N HIS A 178 -2.52 -3.61 -19.74
CA HIS A 178 -3.10 -3.23 -18.45
C HIS A 178 -2.38 -3.88 -17.24
N VAL A 179 -1.46 -4.82 -17.46
CA VAL A 179 -0.71 -5.48 -16.40
C VAL A 179 0.75 -5.04 -16.45
N ARG A 180 1.22 -4.44 -15.36
CA ARG A 180 2.60 -3.94 -15.21
C ARG A 180 3.26 -4.52 -13.97
N ARG A 181 4.58 -4.69 -14.04
CA ARG A 181 5.32 -5.31 -12.93
C ARG A 181 5.34 -4.44 -11.68
N THR A 182 5.44 -3.12 -11.84
CA THR A 182 5.55 -2.16 -10.75
C THR A 182 4.62 -0.97 -10.96
N ILE A 183 4.26 -0.29 -9.87
CA ILE A 183 3.50 0.96 -9.93
C ILE A 183 4.28 2.01 -10.74
N LEU A 184 5.60 2.09 -10.55
CA LEU A 184 6.45 3.01 -11.30
C LEU A 184 6.35 2.78 -12.81
N ALA A 185 6.38 1.52 -13.28
CA ALA A 185 6.23 1.20 -14.69
C ALA A 185 4.87 1.63 -15.25
N ALA A 186 3.80 1.49 -14.46
CA ALA A 186 2.46 1.94 -14.84
C ALA A 186 2.38 3.48 -14.94
N LEU A 187 3.01 4.20 -14.02
CA LEU A 187 3.09 5.66 -14.07
C LEU A 187 3.88 6.14 -15.30
N HIS A 188 5.00 5.52 -15.61
CA HIS A 188 5.81 5.85 -16.79
C HIS A 188 5.06 5.57 -18.11
N ASP A 189 4.28 4.50 -18.19
CA ASP A 189 3.45 4.20 -19.37
C ASP A 189 2.32 5.23 -19.56
N ALA A 190 1.94 5.93 -18.51
CA ALA A 190 0.98 7.02 -18.54
C ALA A 190 1.63 8.41 -18.65
N ASP A 191 2.93 8.48 -18.99
CA ASP A 191 3.74 9.70 -19.10
C ASP A 191 3.81 10.52 -17.80
N ILE A 192 3.72 9.85 -16.64
CA ILE A 192 3.84 10.46 -15.31
C ILE A 192 5.19 10.09 -14.71
N TYR A 193 6.05 11.09 -14.57
CA TYR A 193 7.42 10.94 -14.09
C TYR A 193 7.62 11.72 -12.79
N ALA A 194 8.56 11.26 -11.97
CA ALA A 194 9.03 12.04 -10.83
C ALA A 194 9.81 13.29 -11.35
N PRO A 195 9.72 14.42 -10.66
CA PRO A 195 8.94 14.66 -9.46
C PRO A 195 7.44 14.78 -9.74
N TYR A 196 6.64 14.11 -8.93
CA TYR A 196 5.18 14.05 -9.14
C TYR A 196 4.49 15.33 -8.71
N GLU A 197 3.52 15.78 -9.50
CA GLU A 197 2.59 16.83 -9.05
C GLU A 197 1.64 16.22 -8.01
N LEU A 198 1.70 16.73 -6.77
CA LEU A 198 0.94 16.19 -5.65
C LEU A 198 -0.30 17.04 -5.37
N ASP A 199 -1.38 16.35 -4.99
CA ASP A 199 -2.59 17.03 -4.52
C ASP A 199 -2.45 17.33 -3.01
N ILE A 200 -1.76 18.43 -2.72
CA ILE A 200 -1.49 18.88 -1.36
C ILE A 200 -2.51 19.97 -0.99
N PRO A 201 -3.27 19.81 0.11
CA PRO A 201 -4.16 20.84 0.61
C PRO A 201 -3.43 22.17 0.86
N ASP A 202 -4.04 23.28 0.50
CA ASP A 202 -3.41 24.61 0.63
C ASP A 202 -2.96 24.91 2.07
N SER A 203 -3.67 24.37 3.06
CA SER A 203 -3.31 24.48 4.48
C SER A 203 -2.02 23.75 4.87
N GLU A 204 -1.57 22.82 4.06
CA GLU A 204 -0.41 21.97 4.36
C GLU A 204 0.81 22.26 3.47
N LYS A 205 0.64 23.06 2.42
CA LYS A 205 1.72 23.41 1.48
C LYS A 205 2.93 24.01 2.17
N GLU A 206 2.71 24.82 3.20
CA GLU A 206 3.78 25.48 3.97
C GLU A 206 4.52 24.50 4.89
N SER A 207 3.80 23.54 5.49
CA SER A 207 4.40 22.49 6.33
C SER A 207 5.19 21.47 5.51
N VAL A 208 4.75 21.16 4.29
CA VAL A 208 5.48 20.27 3.36
C VAL A 208 6.79 20.93 2.92
N LYS A 209 6.80 22.23 2.62
CA LYS A 209 8.03 22.97 2.33
C LYS A 209 9.04 22.91 3.48
N LEU A 210 8.58 23.07 4.71
CA LEU A 210 9.43 22.97 5.90
C LEU A 210 10.02 21.55 6.09
N ASN A 211 9.22 20.49 5.87
CA ASN A 211 9.69 19.12 6.00
C ASN A 211 10.72 18.74 4.92
N LEU A 212 10.60 19.29 3.72
CA LEU A 212 11.59 19.09 2.65
C LEU A 212 12.94 19.72 2.98
N THR A 213 12.96 20.81 3.76
CA THR A 213 14.20 21.47 4.20
C THR A 213 15.02 20.61 5.17
N PHE A 214 14.42 19.61 5.82
CA PHE A 214 15.09 18.72 6.79
C PHE A 214 15.44 17.33 6.26
N LEU A 215 15.18 17.03 4.97
CA LEU A 215 15.59 15.75 4.41
C LEU A 215 17.11 15.77 4.17
N PRO A 216 17.86 14.77 4.68
CA PRO A 216 19.24 14.63 4.29
C PRO A 216 19.28 14.28 2.80
N ALA A 217 19.83 15.17 2.00
CA ALA A 217 20.10 14.89 0.61
C ALA A 217 21.25 13.87 0.57
N GLU A 218 20.95 12.63 0.20
CA GLU A 218 22.00 11.62 0.00
C GLU A 218 22.78 11.83 -1.29
N ASP A 219 22.23 12.58 -2.28
CA ASP A 219 22.90 12.91 -3.53
C ASP A 219 22.49 14.28 -4.10
N GLU A 220 23.44 14.99 -4.71
CA GLU A 220 23.26 16.30 -5.35
C GLU A 220 22.24 16.24 -6.52
N ASP A 221 22.18 15.12 -7.24
CA ASP A 221 21.24 14.86 -8.34
C ASP A 221 19.77 14.82 -7.86
N THR A 222 19.51 14.33 -6.63
CA THR A 222 18.17 14.30 -6.03
C THR A 222 17.64 15.70 -5.72
N LEU A 223 18.52 16.64 -5.43
CA LEU A 223 18.19 18.03 -5.15
C LEU A 223 17.81 18.83 -6.39
N GLU A 224 18.49 18.59 -7.52
CA GLU A 224 18.11 19.20 -8.80
C GLU A 224 16.72 18.72 -9.24
N GLU A 225 16.40 17.44 -9.03
CA GLU A 225 15.10 16.85 -9.32
C GLU A 225 13.99 17.45 -8.46
N PHE A 226 14.25 17.67 -7.15
CA PHE A 226 13.33 18.35 -6.23
C PHE A 226 13.17 19.83 -6.57
N ALA A 227 14.23 20.48 -7.02
CA ALA A 227 14.26 21.87 -7.43
C ALA A 227 13.27 22.17 -8.56
N TRP A 228 13.18 21.25 -9.52
CA TRP A 228 12.26 21.34 -10.65
C TRP A 228 10.78 21.24 -10.24
N ALA A 229 10.47 20.44 -9.21
CA ALA A 229 9.09 20.21 -8.75
C ALA A 229 8.49 21.39 -7.97
N TYR A 230 9.31 22.15 -7.28
CA TYR A 230 8.81 23.13 -6.30
C TYR A 230 9.14 24.61 -6.65
N GLY A 231 9.74 24.86 -7.79
CA GLY A 231 10.00 26.21 -8.33
C GLY A 231 11.22 26.92 -7.74
N ASP A 232 11.72 27.90 -8.50
CA ASP A 232 13.00 28.63 -8.29
C ASP A 232 13.24 29.22 -6.89
N GLN A 233 12.18 29.48 -6.12
CA GLN A 233 12.30 30.15 -4.83
C GLN A 233 12.65 29.20 -3.69
N VAL A 234 12.17 27.95 -3.74
CA VAL A 234 12.48 26.90 -2.78
C VAL A 234 13.88 26.35 -3.04
N VAL A 235 14.29 26.31 -4.30
CA VAL A 235 15.62 25.89 -4.74
C VAL A 235 16.71 26.76 -4.14
N LYS A 236 16.56 28.07 -4.20
CA LYS A 236 17.57 29.01 -3.67
C LYS A 236 17.73 28.96 -2.15
N GLU A 237 16.64 28.72 -1.44
CA GLU A 237 16.71 28.53 0.02
C GLU A 237 17.32 27.17 0.37
N MET A 238 16.98 26.09 -0.38
CA MET A 238 17.55 24.77 -0.19
C MET A 238 19.03 24.69 -0.60
N GLU A 239 19.45 25.31 -1.72
CA GLU A 239 20.87 25.37 -2.12
C GLU A 239 21.75 25.97 -1.02
N HIS A 240 21.27 26.99 -0.33
CA HIS A 240 22.03 27.62 0.75
C HIS A 240 22.19 26.68 1.96
N GLU A 241 21.11 25.99 2.35
CA GLU A 241 21.08 25.07 3.49
C GLU A 241 21.87 23.79 3.21
N VAL A 242 21.73 23.26 1.99
CA VAL A 242 22.47 22.06 1.54
C VAL A 242 23.95 22.33 1.41
N HIS A 243 24.34 23.49 0.89
CA HIS A 243 25.76 23.88 0.86
C HIS A 243 26.37 23.96 2.26
N HIS A 244 25.57 24.40 3.24
CA HIS A 244 25.98 24.41 4.63
C HIS A 244 26.13 22.99 5.20
N ILE A 245 25.20 22.08 4.89
CA ILE A 245 25.24 20.67 5.34
C ILE A 245 26.34 19.90 4.64
N LEU A 246 26.54 20.06 3.33
CA LEU A 246 27.62 19.44 2.55
C LEU A 246 29.00 19.91 3.05
N ASN A 247 29.18 21.19 3.37
CA ASN A 247 30.40 21.68 3.97
C ASN A 247 30.65 21.09 5.38
N HIS A 248 29.58 20.79 6.11
CA HIS A 248 29.68 20.13 7.40
C HIS A 248 30.06 18.64 7.27
N ILE A 249 29.53 17.94 6.26
CA ILE A 249 29.84 16.54 5.94
C ILE A 249 31.26 16.42 5.37
N HIS A 250 31.70 17.35 4.51
CA HIS A 250 33.09 17.41 4.06
C HIS A 250 34.06 17.64 5.22
N GLY A 251 33.71 18.53 6.15
CA GLY A 251 34.51 18.71 7.37
C GLY A 251 34.57 17.46 8.27
N LEU A 252 33.55 16.61 8.28
CA LEU A 252 33.56 15.33 8.98
C LEU A 252 34.41 14.28 8.26
N LYS A 253 34.39 14.23 6.92
CA LYS A 253 35.29 13.35 6.12
C LYS A 253 36.74 13.73 6.29
N ASP A 254 37.06 15.02 6.31
CA ASP A 254 38.41 15.49 6.59
C ASP A 254 38.88 15.09 7.99
N ILE A 255 37.97 15.05 8.98
CA ILE A 255 38.29 14.58 10.34
C ILE A 255 38.49 13.06 10.35
N GLU A 256 37.71 12.30 9.59
CA GLU A 256 37.84 10.83 9.47
C GLU A 256 39.18 10.46 8.80
N GLU A 257 39.57 11.19 7.74
CA GLU A 257 40.85 11.04 7.06
C GLU A 257 42.06 11.41 7.94
N ILE A 258 41.90 12.44 8.79
CA ILE A 258 42.94 12.83 9.79
C ILE A 258 43.05 11.77 10.91
N LEU A 259 41.93 11.17 11.32
CA LEU A 259 41.92 10.09 12.31
C LEU A 259 42.51 8.79 11.78
N GLU A 260 42.20 8.41 10.53
CA GLU A 260 42.79 7.24 9.89
C GLU A 260 44.32 7.40 9.67
N ASN A 261 44.74 8.55 9.18
CA ASN A 261 46.18 8.83 8.99
C ASN A 261 46.92 8.94 10.32
N GLY A 262 46.31 9.50 11.35
CA GLY A 262 46.86 9.55 12.70
C GLY A 262 46.97 8.18 13.38
N LEU A 263 46.09 7.24 13.07
CA LEU A 263 46.16 5.85 13.56
C LEU A 263 47.25 5.03 12.85
N VAL A 264 47.47 5.27 11.57
CA VAL A 264 48.53 4.61 10.79
C VAL A 264 49.92 5.04 11.31
N ASP A 265 50.13 6.33 11.54
CA ASP A 265 51.42 6.85 12.12
C ASP A 265 51.67 6.32 13.54
N HIS A 266 50.65 6.04 14.33
CA HIS A 266 50.81 5.47 15.66
C HIS A 266 51.11 3.97 15.63
N LEU A 267 50.61 3.23 14.64
CA LEU A 267 50.92 1.80 14.49
C LEU A 267 52.29 1.52 13.89
N GLU A 268 52.85 2.38 13.03
CA GLU A 268 54.22 2.26 12.51
C GLU A 268 55.27 2.55 13.59
N ASN A 269 55.00 3.44 14.54
CA ASN A 269 55.90 3.73 15.65
C ASN A 269 55.91 2.67 16.79
N TRP A 270 55.05 1.65 16.72
CA TRP A 270 54.98 0.54 17.68
C TRP A 270 55.80 -0.67 17.26
N HIS A 271 56.34 -0.69 16.01
CA HIS A 271 57.16 -1.78 15.42
C HIS A 271 58.63 -1.39 15.22
N SER A 272 59.05 -0.25 15.68
CA SER A 272 60.45 0.17 15.77
C SER A 272 60.87 0.24 17.29
#